data_3145c252cbd4a06e7ca24d13cc06e0b5
#
_entry.id   3145c252cbd4a06e7ca24d13cc06e0b5
#
_cell.length_a   1.000
_cell.length_b   1.000
_cell.length_c   1.000
_cell.angle_alpha   90.00
_cell.angle_beta   90.00
_cell.angle_gamma   90.00
#
_symmetry.space_group_name_H-M   'P 1'
#
loop_
_entity.id
_entity.type
_entity.pdbx_description
1 polymer ?
#
loop_
_entity_poly.entity_id
_entity_poly.type
_entity_poly.pdbx_seq_one_letter_code
_entity_poly.pdbx_strand_id
1 'polypeptide(L)'
;FDEYQKGNKNFKSSSKDIRNILEDFNSTKVDAVILDLRNNGGGALIEANRIIGLFVSSGPTVQVKQKRGYIQYYGDRKAVQVWSKPLIVLVNRYSASASEIVAGAIQDYRRGLIVGHRTFGKGTVQSLENLSEGQIKITESKYYRVNGMSTQNKGVVPDIELPSTWDINTVGESSYPTALSWDVIRPYQHKVFKMDNELINEVVEQFEYRLSDEPNLNYLKKIRNRYDLNKDKKLLSLNIEDRKIQKELRKSWLLAVSYTHLTLPTNREV
;
A
#
# COMPACT_ATOMS: atom_id res chain seq x y z
N PHE A 1 -13.45 1.72 0.20
CA PHE A 1 -14.38 0.88 -0.60
C PHE A 1 -15.70 0.76 0.18
N ASP A 2 -16.79 1.32 -0.36
CA ASP A 2 -18.10 1.25 0.30
C ASP A 2 -18.68 -0.16 0.22
N GLU A 3 -19.51 -0.53 1.20
CA GLU A 3 -20.20 -1.80 1.19
C GLU A 3 -21.45 -1.74 0.29
N TYR A 4 -21.72 -2.87 -0.38
CA TYR A 4 -22.96 -3.05 -1.13
C TYR A 4 -24.17 -2.96 -0.19
N GLN A 5 -25.05 -1.98 -0.43
CA GLN A 5 -26.34 -1.87 0.25
C GLN A 5 -27.42 -2.54 -0.58
N LYS A 6 -27.94 -3.67 -0.09
CA LYS A 6 -29.00 -4.42 -0.76
C LYS A 6 -30.23 -3.51 -1.00
N GLY A 7 -30.65 -3.40 -2.27
CA GLY A 7 -31.78 -2.59 -2.67
C GLY A 7 -31.48 -1.12 -3.02
N ASN A 8 -30.27 -0.63 -2.74
CA ASN A 8 -29.85 0.71 -3.16
C ASN A 8 -29.20 0.64 -4.54
N LYS A 9 -29.92 1.05 -5.61
CA LYS A 9 -29.36 1.06 -6.97
C LYS A 9 -28.27 2.13 -7.18
N ASN A 10 -28.22 3.12 -6.29
CA ASN A 10 -27.29 4.27 -6.39
C ASN A 10 -26.16 4.19 -5.33
N PHE A 11 -25.84 3.01 -4.82
CA PHE A 11 -24.70 2.88 -3.92
C PHE A 11 -23.38 3.24 -4.64
N LYS A 12 -22.49 3.91 -3.92
CA LYS A 12 -21.15 4.22 -4.42
C LYS A 12 -20.33 2.92 -4.52
N SER A 13 -19.74 2.69 -5.68
CA SER A 13 -18.89 1.51 -5.93
C SER A 13 -17.60 1.95 -6.59
N SER A 14 -16.49 1.82 -5.85
CA SER A 14 -15.17 2.17 -6.36
C SER A 14 -14.78 1.35 -7.60
N SER A 15 -15.17 0.08 -7.65
CA SER A 15 -14.90 -0.77 -8.82
C SER A 15 -15.66 -0.33 -10.06
N LYS A 16 -16.89 0.16 -9.90
CA LYS A 16 -17.69 0.71 -10.99
C LYS A 16 -17.10 2.03 -11.50
N ASP A 17 -16.73 2.91 -10.59
CA ASP A 17 -16.16 4.22 -10.94
C ASP A 17 -14.81 4.05 -11.64
N ILE A 18 -13.93 3.17 -11.13
CA ILE A 18 -12.66 2.84 -11.79
C ILE A 18 -12.90 2.23 -13.18
N ARG A 19 -13.89 1.34 -13.32
CA ARG A 19 -14.25 0.78 -14.65
C ARG A 19 -14.57 1.88 -15.64
N ASN A 20 -15.47 2.79 -15.29
CA ASN A 20 -15.88 3.90 -16.16
C ASN A 20 -14.68 4.77 -16.56
N ILE A 21 -13.80 5.08 -15.60
CA ILE A 21 -12.57 5.85 -15.85
C ILE A 21 -11.64 5.10 -16.83
N LEU A 22 -11.45 3.80 -16.64
CA LEU A 22 -10.58 3.00 -17.50
C LEU A 22 -11.16 2.84 -18.93
N GLU A 23 -12.49 2.76 -19.06
CA GLU A 23 -13.17 2.75 -20.36
C GLU A 23 -12.98 4.08 -21.10
N ASP A 24 -13.06 5.20 -20.38
CA ASP A 24 -12.76 6.53 -20.92
C ASP A 24 -11.29 6.66 -21.33
N PHE A 25 -10.35 6.21 -20.49
CA PHE A 25 -8.92 6.19 -20.79
C PHE A 25 -8.57 5.34 -22.02
N ASN A 26 -9.28 4.24 -22.24
CA ASN A 26 -9.14 3.46 -23.47
C ASN A 26 -9.61 4.23 -24.71
N SER A 27 -10.72 4.98 -24.61
CA SER A 27 -11.28 5.78 -25.70
C SER A 27 -10.37 6.96 -26.07
N THR A 28 -9.73 7.57 -25.05
CA THR A 28 -8.80 8.71 -25.20
C THR A 28 -7.35 8.27 -25.44
N LYS A 29 -7.11 6.96 -25.60
CA LYS A 29 -5.80 6.36 -25.92
C LYS A 29 -4.69 6.65 -24.89
N VAL A 30 -5.05 6.74 -23.61
CA VAL A 30 -4.06 6.84 -22.51
C VAL A 30 -3.10 5.65 -22.57
N ASP A 31 -1.80 5.88 -22.38
CA ASP A 31 -0.75 4.86 -22.52
C ASP A 31 -0.55 4.02 -21.27
N ALA A 32 -0.68 4.62 -20.08
CA ALA A 32 -0.44 3.96 -18.80
C ALA A 32 -1.37 4.50 -17.72
N VAL A 33 -1.58 3.71 -16.66
CA VAL A 33 -2.40 4.09 -15.49
C VAL A 33 -1.60 3.97 -14.21
N ILE A 34 -1.76 4.95 -13.35
CA ILE A 34 -1.30 4.90 -11.96
C ILE A 34 -2.53 4.79 -11.05
N LEU A 35 -2.64 3.67 -10.33
CA LEU A 35 -3.64 3.46 -9.31
C LEU A 35 -3.06 3.86 -7.94
N ASP A 36 -3.51 4.99 -7.40
CA ASP A 36 -3.01 5.50 -6.12
C ASP A 36 -3.84 4.95 -4.95
N LEU A 37 -3.22 4.03 -4.18
CA LEU A 37 -3.78 3.46 -2.96
C LEU A 37 -3.11 4.01 -1.69
N ARG A 38 -2.30 5.06 -1.79
CA ARG A 38 -1.70 5.68 -0.61
C ARG A 38 -2.80 6.23 0.30
N ASN A 39 -2.63 6.02 1.62
CA ASN A 39 -3.59 6.40 2.66
C ASN A 39 -4.97 5.72 2.54
N ASN A 40 -5.11 4.68 1.73
CA ASN A 40 -6.34 3.93 1.61
C ASN A 40 -6.34 2.74 2.60
N GLY A 41 -7.13 2.85 3.66
CA GLY A 41 -7.23 1.84 4.74
C GLY A 41 -7.98 0.57 4.34
N GLY A 42 -8.44 0.44 3.10
CA GLY A 42 -9.16 -0.72 2.60
C GLY A 42 -10.67 -0.53 2.54
N GLY A 43 -11.43 -1.56 2.85
CA GLY A 43 -12.90 -1.59 2.77
C GLY A 43 -13.43 -2.96 2.35
N ALA A 44 -14.50 -2.98 1.55
CA ALA A 44 -15.19 -4.20 1.17
C ALA A 44 -14.33 -5.13 0.28
N LEU A 45 -14.21 -6.38 0.68
CA LEU A 45 -13.47 -7.41 -0.07
C LEU A 45 -14.00 -7.58 -1.49
N ILE A 46 -15.33 -7.49 -1.67
CA ILE A 46 -15.94 -7.65 -2.99
C ILE A 46 -15.53 -6.54 -3.96
N GLU A 47 -15.37 -5.31 -3.49
CA GLU A 47 -14.88 -4.20 -4.30
C GLU A 47 -13.42 -4.40 -4.69
N ALA A 48 -12.57 -4.84 -3.76
CA ALA A 48 -11.17 -5.19 -4.08
C ALA A 48 -11.10 -6.27 -5.17
N ASN A 49 -11.89 -7.34 -5.05
CA ASN A 49 -11.95 -8.42 -6.04
C ASN A 49 -12.37 -7.91 -7.43
N ARG A 50 -13.37 -7.03 -7.48
CA ARG A 50 -13.84 -6.44 -8.73
C ARG A 50 -12.82 -5.49 -9.34
N ILE A 51 -12.12 -4.69 -8.51
CA ILE A 51 -11.03 -3.81 -8.98
C ILE A 51 -9.92 -4.65 -9.61
N ILE A 52 -9.47 -5.72 -8.93
CA ILE A 52 -8.46 -6.62 -9.50
C ILE A 52 -8.95 -7.21 -10.82
N GLY A 53 -10.23 -7.59 -10.91
CA GLY A 53 -10.87 -8.11 -12.13
C GLY A 53 -10.83 -7.16 -13.32
N LEU A 54 -10.63 -5.86 -13.13
CA LEU A 54 -10.45 -4.89 -14.23
C LEU A 54 -9.08 -5.02 -14.90
N PHE A 55 -8.10 -5.59 -14.19
CA PHE A 55 -6.71 -5.74 -14.62
C PHE A 55 -6.30 -7.19 -14.85
N VAL A 56 -6.96 -8.15 -14.18
CA VAL A 56 -6.66 -9.59 -14.22
C VAL A 56 -7.94 -10.35 -14.54
N SER A 57 -7.98 -10.99 -15.70
CA SER A 57 -9.20 -11.60 -16.25
C SER A 57 -9.61 -12.92 -15.60
N SER A 58 -8.72 -13.60 -14.87
CA SER A 58 -9.01 -14.92 -14.32
C SER A 58 -8.13 -15.28 -13.13
N GLY A 59 -8.66 -16.15 -12.26
CA GLY A 59 -7.99 -16.68 -11.07
C GLY A 59 -8.43 -15.99 -9.78
N PRO A 60 -8.02 -16.55 -8.63
CA PRO A 60 -8.33 -15.97 -7.34
C PRO A 60 -7.51 -14.69 -7.10
N THR A 61 -8.10 -13.78 -6.36
CA THR A 61 -7.46 -12.52 -5.94
C THR A 61 -6.90 -12.62 -4.54
N VAL A 62 -7.50 -13.48 -3.73
CA VAL A 62 -7.14 -13.69 -2.31
C VAL A 62 -7.62 -15.06 -1.84
N GLN A 63 -6.90 -15.63 -0.88
CA GLN A 63 -7.23 -16.85 -0.18
C GLN A 63 -7.62 -16.50 1.26
N VAL A 64 -8.76 -17.00 1.75
CA VAL A 64 -9.23 -16.75 3.12
C VAL A 64 -9.25 -18.06 3.89
N LYS A 65 -8.49 -18.14 4.98
CA LYS A 65 -8.43 -19.30 5.87
C LYS A 65 -9.27 -19.04 7.12
N GLN A 66 -10.30 -19.86 7.28
CA GLN A 66 -11.18 -19.82 8.43
C GLN A 66 -10.59 -20.56 9.63
N LYS A 67 -11.13 -20.30 10.84
CA LYS A 67 -10.67 -20.90 12.12
C LYS A 67 -10.51 -22.43 12.07
N ARG A 68 -11.37 -23.13 11.32
CA ARG A 68 -11.33 -24.61 11.18
C ARG A 68 -10.33 -25.12 10.14
N GLY A 69 -9.49 -24.24 9.56
CA GLY A 69 -8.48 -24.58 8.56
C GLY A 69 -9.00 -24.66 7.12
N TYR A 70 -10.30 -24.49 6.89
CA TYR A 70 -10.86 -24.44 5.55
C TYR A 70 -10.37 -23.18 4.81
N ILE A 71 -9.91 -23.35 3.56
CA ILE A 71 -9.44 -22.28 2.70
C ILE A 71 -10.47 -22.01 1.60
N GLN A 72 -10.95 -20.78 1.54
CA GLN A 72 -11.84 -20.31 0.50
C GLN A 72 -11.08 -19.38 -0.44
N TYR A 73 -11.26 -19.59 -1.74
CA TYR A 73 -10.68 -18.77 -2.79
C TYR A 73 -11.70 -17.72 -3.25
N TYR A 74 -11.30 -16.46 -3.20
CA TYR A 74 -12.12 -15.35 -3.67
C TYR A 74 -11.53 -14.78 -4.94
N GLY A 75 -12.40 -14.29 -5.81
CA GLY A 75 -12.07 -13.63 -7.05
C GLY A 75 -13.36 -13.24 -7.78
N ASP A 76 -13.24 -12.42 -8.80
CA ASP A 76 -14.37 -12.10 -9.66
C ASP A 76 -14.48 -13.14 -10.79
N ARG A 77 -15.48 -14.04 -10.67
CA ARG A 77 -15.73 -15.08 -11.69
C ARG A 77 -16.23 -14.51 -13.02
N LYS A 78 -16.68 -13.26 -13.01
CA LYS A 78 -17.15 -12.53 -14.20
C LYS A 78 -16.19 -11.41 -14.60
N ALA A 79 -14.95 -11.54 -14.14
CA ALA A 79 -13.93 -10.56 -14.44
C ALA A 79 -13.76 -10.40 -15.96
N VAL A 80 -13.88 -9.16 -16.40
CA VAL A 80 -13.53 -8.75 -17.75
C VAL A 80 -12.43 -7.73 -17.64
N GLN A 81 -11.24 -8.09 -18.11
CA GLN A 81 -10.10 -7.18 -18.12
C GLN A 81 -10.45 -5.95 -18.96
N VAL A 82 -10.49 -4.79 -18.32
CA VAL A 82 -10.76 -3.52 -18.96
C VAL A 82 -9.46 -2.83 -19.37
N TRP A 83 -8.40 -3.01 -18.59
CA TRP A 83 -7.11 -2.37 -18.83
C TRP A 83 -5.99 -3.40 -19.01
N SER A 84 -5.40 -3.43 -20.21
CA SER A 84 -4.30 -4.34 -20.56
C SER A 84 -2.93 -3.66 -20.68
N LYS A 85 -2.90 -2.31 -20.75
CA LYS A 85 -1.69 -1.50 -20.89
C LYS A 85 -0.93 -1.39 -19.54
N PRO A 86 0.23 -0.71 -19.48
CA PRO A 86 1.02 -0.55 -18.26
C PRO A 86 0.22 -0.05 -17.06
N LEU A 87 0.54 -0.61 -15.90
CA LEU A 87 -0.09 -0.30 -14.60
C LEU A 87 0.96 -0.15 -13.52
N ILE A 88 0.88 0.93 -12.78
CA ILE A 88 1.62 1.15 -11.54
C ILE A 88 0.61 1.29 -10.39
N VAL A 89 0.89 0.68 -9.25
CA VAL A 89 0.10 0.86 -8.03
C VAL A 89 0.96 1.56 -6.99
N LEU A 90 0.53 2.75 -6.56
CA LEU A 90 1.20 3.48 -5.48
C LEU A 90 0.67 3.04 -4.13
N VAL A 91 1.56 2.73 -3.22
CA VAL A 91 1.23 2.31 -1.84
C VAL A 91 2.07 3.04 -0.81
N ASN A 92 1.55 3.13 0.42
CA ASN A 92 2.31 3.61 1.55
C ASN A 92 1.93 2.87 2.85
N ARG A 93 2.49 3.29 3.98
CA ARG A 93 2.27 2.63 5.27
C ARG A 93 0.81 2.62 5.73
N TYR A 94 -0.04 3.48 5.20
CA TYR A 94 -1.49 3.52 5.49
C TYR A 94 -2.34 2.77 4.46
N SER A 95 -1.73 2.20 3.43
CA SER A 95 -2.42 1.24 2.55
C SER A 95 -2.65 -0.05 3.33
N ALA A 96 -3.91 -0.39 3.63
CA ALA A 96 -4.23 -1.50 4.53
C ALA A 96 -5.36 -2.40 3.99
N SER A 97 -5.42 -3.65 4.46
CA SER A 97 -6.57 -4.55 4.25
C SER A 97 -6.90 -4.77 2.76
N ALA A 98 -8.08 -4.34 2.28
CA ALA A 98 -8.50 -4.48 0.89
C ALA A 98 -7.51 -3.83 -0.11
N SER A 99 -6.86 -2.73 0.25
CA SER A 99 -5.80 -2.12 -0.57
C SER A 99 -4.58 -3.03 -0.68
N GLU A 100 -4.25 -3.76 0.39
CA GLU A 100 -3.16 -4.75 0.37
C GLU A 100 -3.53 -5.98 -0.47
N ILE A 101 -4.82 -6.35 -0.51
CA ILE A 101 -5.32 -7.40 -1.39
C ILE A 101 -5.15 -6.98 -2.85
N VAL A 102 -5.53 -5.74 -3.21
CA VAL A 102 -5.35 -5.22 -4.57
C VAL A 102 -3.88 -5.19 -4.96
N ALA A 103 -3.03 -4.54 -4.16
CA ALA A 103 -1.61 -4.42 -4.45
C ALA A 103 -0.92 -5.80 -4.51
N GLY A 104 -1.22 -6.68 -3.52
CA GLY A 104 -0.66 -8.02 -3.45
C GLY A 104 -1.06 -8.90 -4.65
N ALA A 105 -2.31 -8.86 -5.08
CA ALA A 105 -2.75 -9.62 -6.25
C ALA A 105 -2.10 -9.09 -7.54
N ILE A 106 -2.06 -7.77 -7.76
CA ILE A 106 -1.38 -7.18 -8.93
C ILE A 106 0.09 -7.59 -8.99
N GLN A 107 0.77 -7.62 -7.83
CA GLN A 107 2.17 -8.07 -7.74
C GLN A 107 2.31 -9.57 -8.01
N ASP A 108 1.49 -10.43 -7.38
CA ASP A 108 1.55 -11.89 -7.53
C ASP A 108 1.28 -12.33 -8.97
N TYR A 109 0.34 -11.67 -9.64
CA TYR A 109 0.07 -11.88 -11.06
C TYR A 109 1.12 -11.25 -11.98
N ARG A 110 2.05 -10.46 -11.45
CA ARG A 110 3.00 -9.66 -12.24
C ARG A 110 2.28 -8.77 -13.27
N ARG A 111 1.12 -8.23 -12.89
CA ARG A 111 0.26 -7.42 -13.77
C ARG A 111 0.69 -5.97 -13.84
N GLY A 112 1.37 -5.48 -12.84
CA GLY A 112 1.86 -4.11 -12.72
C GLY A 112 2.91 -4.00 -11.63
N LEU A 113 3.59 -2.86 -11.56
CA LEU A 113 4.60 -2.56 -10.55
C LEU A 113 3.95 -1.93 -9.32
N ILE A 114 4.37 -2.38 -8.14
CA ILE A 114 4.01 -1.78 -6.87
C ILE A 114 5.14 -0.83 -6.48
N VAL A 115 4.80 0.44 -6.29
CA VAL A 115 5.77 1.50 -6.01
C VAL A 115 5.38 2.24 -4.74
N GLY A 116 6.32 2.57 -3.90
CA GLY A 116 6.08 3.37 -2.71
C GLY A 116 6.74 2.81 -1.47
N HIS A 117 6.00 2.68 -0.38
CA HIS A 117 6.51 2.15 0.86
C HIS A 117 5.72 0.92 1.30
N ARG A 118 6.38 0.03 2.06
CA ARG A 118 5.76 -1.15 2.67
C ARG A 118 4.41 -0.83 3.30
N THR A 119 3.37 -1.59 2.99
CA THR A 119 2.00 -1.37 3.45
C THR A 119 1.79 -1.67 4.93
N PHE A 120 0.58 -1.49 5.45
CA PHE A 120 0.23 -1.57 6.87
C PHE A 120 0.46 -2.96 7.49
N GLY A 121 0.11 -4.01 6.78
CA GLY A 121 0.26 -5.39 7.26
C GLY A 121 -0.98 -5.98 7.92
N LYS A 122 -2.19 -5.49 7.62
CA LYS A 122 -3.43 -6.07 8.14
C LYS A 122 -3.85 -7.27 7.29
N GLY A 123 -3.68 -8.48 7.84
CA GLY A 123 -4.00 -9.75 7.18
C GLY A 123 -5.24 -10.46 7.75
N THR A 124 -6.10 -9.74 8.49
CA THR A 124 -7.30 -10.30 9.14
C THR A 124 -8.58 -9.83 8.48
N VAL A 125 -9.58 -10.72 8.45
CA VAL A 125 -10.98 -10.42 8.11
C VAL A 125 -11.75 -10.25 9.41
N GLN A 126 -12.49 -9.15 9.52
CA GLN A 126 -13.26 -8.81 10.70
C GLN A 126 -14.73 -8.57 10.31
N SER A 127 -15.64 -9.06 11.14
CA SER A 127 -17.08 -8.77 11.09
C SER A 127 -17.45 -7.76 12.19
N LEU A 128 -18.56 -7.07 11.97
CA LEU A 128 -19.23 -6.24 12.97
C LEU A 128 -20.50 -6.95 13.39
N GLU A 129 -20.56 -7.32 14.66
CA GLU A 129 -21.74 -7.95 15.25
C GLU A 129 -22.48 -6.95 16.14
N ASN A 130 -23.80 -6.84 15.93
CA ASN A 130 -24.62 -5.98 16.75
C ASN A 130 -24.87 -6.62 18.11
N LEU A 131 -24.73 -5.84 19.17
CA LEU A 131 -25.10 -6.20 20.53
C LEU A 131 -26.41 -5.47 20.90
N SER A 132 -26.95 -5.78 22.07
CA SER A 132 -28.11 -5.03 22.63
C SER A 132 -27.80 -3.54 22.74
N GLU A 133 -26.55 -3.22 23.08
CA GLU A 133 -26.03 -1.84 23.08
C GLU A 133 -24.67 -1.84 22.37
N GLY A 134 -24.59 -1.10 21.23
CA GLY A 134 -23.36 -0.95 20.46
C GLY A 134 -23.06 -2.09 19.52
N GLN A 135 -21.78 -2.19 19.13
CA GLN A 135 -21.29 -3.20 18.19
C GLN A 135 -19.94 -3.75 18.66
N ILE A 136 -19.70 -5.01 18.40
CA ILE A 136 -18.39 -5.64 18.59
C ILE A 136 -17.76 -5.97 17.24
N LYS A 137 -16.46 -5.73 17.11
CA LYS A 137 -15.66 -6.09 15.93
C LYS A 137 -14.86 -7.34 16.23
N ILE A 138 -15.15 -8.44 15.51
CA ILE A 138 -14.58 -9.76 15.76
C ILE A 138 -13.70 -10.18 14.59
N THR A 139 -12.49 -10.67 14.89
CA THR A 139 -11.63 -11.30 13.87
C THR A 139 -12.11 -12.73 13.64
N GLU A 140 -12.53 -13.06 12.42
CA GLU A 140 -13.09 -14.36 12.04
C GLU A 140 -12.09 -15.22 11.29
N SER A 141 -11.25 -14.63 10.45
CA SER A 141 -10.35 -15.36 9.57
C SER A 141 -9.11 -14.52 9.21
N LYS A 142 -8.14 -15.20 8.62
CA LYS A 142 -6.96 -14.56 8.00
C LYS A 142 -7.06 -14.68 6.49
N TYR A 143 -6.58 -13.66 5.80
CA TYR A 143 -6.43 -13.73 4.36
C TYR A 143 -4.94 -13.83 3.96
N TYR A 144 -4.74 -14.43 2.80
CA TYR A 144 -3.43 -14.69 2.23
C TYR A 144 -3.44 -14.29 0.76
N ARG A 145 -2.30 -13.84 0.30
CA ARG A 145 -2.05 -13.54 -1.10
C ARG A 145 -2.21 -14.78 -1.97
N VAL A 146 -2.26 -14.61 -3.27
CA VAL A 146 -2.33 -15.71 -4.25
C VAL A 146 -1.11 -16.63 -4.12
N ASN A 147 0.06 -16.05 -3.82
CA ASN A 147 1.31 -16.79 -3.58
C ASN A 147 1.36 -17.52 -2.22
N GLY A 148 0.30 -17.47 -1.41
CA GLY A 148 0.19 -18.13 -0.11
C GLY A 148 0.78 -17.39 1.08
N MET A 149 1.47 -16.28 0.89
CA MET A 149 2.00 -15.46 1.99
C MET A 149 0.90 -14.62 2.62
N SER A 150 0.92 -14.49 3.95
CA SER A 150 0.04 -13.54 4.64
C SER A 150 0.59 -12.11 4.52
N THR A 151 -0.30 -11.11 4.45
CA THR A 151 0.09 -9.71 4.65
C THR A 151 0.24 -9.36 6.12
N GLN A 152 -0.25 -10.21 7.03
CA GLN A 152 -0.21 -9.96 8.48
C GLN A 152 1.18 -9.56 8.96
N ASN A 153 1.30 -8.44 9.66
CA ASN A 153 2.52 -7.83 10.15
C ASN A 153 3.53 -7.37 9.08
N LYS A 154 3.63 -8.07 7.95
CA LYS A 154 4.64 -7.80 6.91
C LYS A 154 4.16 -6.83 5.84
N GLY A 155 2.85 -6.78 5.58
CA GLY A 155 2.31 -5.99 4.47
C GLY A 155 2.74 -6.49 3.09
N VAL A 156 2.50 -5.67 2.10
CA VAL A 156 3.05 -5.81 0.74
C VAL A 156 4.33 -4.98 0.67
N VAL A 157 5.43 -5.63 0.32
CA VAL A 157 6.71 -4.94 0.03
C VAL A 157 6.66 -4.49 -1.42
N PRO A 158 6.85 -3.19 -1.70
CA PRO A 158 6.82 -2.71 -3.08
C PRO A 158 7.99 -3.24 -3.92
N ASP A 159 7.82 -3.25 -5.24
CA ASP A 159 8.88 -3.61 -6.18
C ASP A 159 9.92 -2.48 -6.30
N ILE A 160 9.46 -1.23 -6.15
CA ILE A 160 10.31 -0.03 -6.05
C ILE A 160 9.99 0.69 -4.75
N GLU A 161 10.94 0.67 -3.82
CA GLU A 161 10.75 1.28 -2.49
C GLU A 161 11.18 2.75 -2.49
N LEU A 162 10.23 3.63 -2.15
CA LEU A 162 10.49 5.07 -1.95
C LEU A 162 10.91 5.33 -0.51
N PRO A 163 11.78 6.32 -0.26
CA PRO A 163 12.07 6.77 1.11
C PRO A 163 10.81 7.20 1.85
N SER A 164 10.69 6.82 3.11
CA SER A 164 9.56 7.16 3.96
C SER A 164 10.02 7.67 5.31
N THR A 165 9.27 8.62 5.86
CA THR A 165 9.47 9.12 7.23
C THR A 165 8.82 8.23 8.29
N TRP A 166 7.95 7.28 7.88
CA TRP A 166 7.24 6.40 8.80
C TRP A 166 8.11 5.27 9.32
N ASP A 167 8.07 5.05 10.63
CA ASP A 167 8.69 3.89 11.26
C ASP A 167 7.76 2.69 11.19
N ILE A 168 8.21 1.61 10.55
CA ILE A 168 7.46 0.35 10.42
C ILE A 168 7.20 -0.33 11.77
N ASN A 169 7.97 0.02 12.81
CA ASN A 169 7.79 -0.53 14.16
C ASN A 169 6.75 0.24 14.99
N THR A 170 6.43 1.48 14.60
CA THR A 170 5.47 2.34 15.32
C THR A 170 4.14 2.49 14.62
N VAL A 171 4.12 2.29 13.31
CA VAL A 171 2.89 2.35 12.48
C VAL A 171 2.74 1.05 11.72
N GLY A 172 1.58 0.43 11.82
CA GLY A 172 1.22 -0.81 11.14
C GLY A 172 0.73 -1.89 12.10
N GLU A 173 0.27 -3.00 11.56
CA GLU A 173 -0.28 -4.11 12.33
C GLU A 173 0.71 -4.67 13.35
N SER A 174 1.98 -4.76 12.99
CA SER A 174 3.06 -5.23 13.87
C SER A 174 3.31 -4.37 15.11
N SER A 175 2.77 -3.15 15.17
CA SER A 175 2.85 -2.28 16.34
C SER A 175 1.86 -2.64 17.45
N TYR A 176 0.84 -3.47 17.15
CA TYR A 176 -0.14 -3.91 18.14
C TYR A 176 0.36 -5.14 18.90
N PRO A 177 0.40 -5.12 20.23
CA PRO A 177 0.87 -6.28 21.03
C PRO A 177 0.05 -7.56 20.83
N THR A 178 -1.20 -7.41 20.43
CA THR A 178 -2.17 -8.51 20.21
C THR A 178 -2.28 -8.93 18.75
N ALA A 179 -1.43 -8.40 17.87
CA ALA A 179 -1.45 -8.76 16.46
C ALA A 179 -1.15 -10.25 16.27
N LEU A 180 -1.93 -10.91 15.40
CA LEU A 180 -1.69 -12.30 15.06
C LEU A 180 -0.33 -12.46 14.35
N SER A 181 0.33 -13.59 14.58
CA SER A 181 1.61 -13.89 13.94
C SER A 181 1.47 -14.04 12.42
N TRP A 182 2.54 -13.70 11.72
CA TRP A 182 2.66 -13.97 10.29
C TRP A 182 2.84 -15.47 10.04
N ASP A 183 2.18 -15.97 8.99
CA ASP A 183 2.29 -17.36 8.53
C ASP A 183 2.07 -17.46 7.02
N VAL A 184 2.14 -18.67 6.49
CA VAL A 184 1.95 -19.00 5.07
C VAL A 184 1.00 -20.16 4.90
N ILE A 185 0.36 -20.23 3.75
CA ILE A 185 -0.40 -21.39 3.29
C ILE A 185 0.11 -21.82 1.92
N ARG A 186 -0.44 -22.91 1.38
CA ARG A 186 -0.08 -23.38 0.03
C ARG A 186 -0.41 -22.31 -1.01
N PRO A 187 0.54 -21.96 -1.91
CA PRO A 187 0.27 -21.07 -3.03
C PRO A 187 -0.82 -21.62 -3.94
N TYR A 188 -1.64 -20.74 -4.49
CA TYR A 188 -2.52 -21.09 -5.59
C TYR A 188 -1.76 -21.03 -6.91
N GLN A 189 -1.82 -22.10 -7.70
CA GLN A 189 -1.20 -22.11 -9.03
C GLN A 189 -1.98 -21.20 -9.99
N HIS A 190 -1.33 -20.21 -10.56
CA HIS A 190 -1.94 -19.23 -11.46
C HIS A 190 -0.99 -18.85 -12.58
N LYS A 191 -1.55 -18.36 -13.68
CA LYS A 191 -0.74 -17.79 -14.77
C LYS A 191 -0.31 -16.39 -14.39
N VAL A 192 0.97 -16.08 -14.57
CA VAL A 192 1.51 -14.73 -14.42
C VAL A 192 1.61 -14.05 -15.76
N PHE A 193 1.45 -12.73 -15.78
CA PHE A 193 1.71 -11.94 -16.97
C PHE A 193 3.20 -11.98 -17.30
N LYS A 194 3.51 -11.96 -18.58
CA LYS A 194 4.89 -11.77 -19.02
C LYS A 194 5.26 -10.31 -18.77
N MET A 195 6.11 -10.10 -17.81
CA MET A 195 6.69 -8.80 -17.52
C MET A 195 8.17 -8.88 -17.91
N ASP A 196 8.64 -7.91 -18.66
CA ASP A 196 10.03 -7.84 -19.05
C ASP A 196 10.88 -7.51 -17.83
N ASN A 197 11.67 -8.50 -17.39
CA ASN A 197 12.53 -8.33 -16.21
C ASN A 197 13.70 -7.37 -16.49
N GLU A 198 14.20 -7.31 -17.73
CA GLU A 198 15.29 -6.41 -18.10
C GLU A 198 14.81 -4.96 -18.01
N LEU A 199 13.62 -4.68 -18.55
CA LEU A 199 12.99 -3.35 -18.43
C LEU A 199 12.74 -2.96 -16.96
N ILE A 200 12.29 -3.91 -16.12
CA ILE A 200 12.09 -3.62 -14.69
C ILE A 200 13.41 -3.26 -14.02
N ASN A 201 14.46 -4.06 -14.27
CA ASN A 201 15.77 -3.80 -13.70
C ASN A 201 16.32 -2.46 -14.16
N GLU A 202 16.16 -2.11 -15.43
CA GLU A 202 16.54 -0.80 -15.96
C GLU A 202 15.80 0.34 -15.26
N VAL A 203 14.48 0.19 -15.08
CA VAL A 203 13.66 1.20 -14.35
C VAL A 203 14.12 1.34 -12.90
N VAL A 204 14.45 0.23 -12.23
CA VAL A 204 14.97 0.25 -10.84
C VAL A 204 16.33 0.93 -10.78
N GLU A 205 17.26 0.59 -11.68
CA GLU A 205 18.59 1.23 -11.77
C GLU A 205 18.49 2.73 -12.04
N GLN A 206 17.65 3.14 -12.99
CA GLN A 206 17.41 4.55 -13.28
C GLN A 206 16.79 5.29 -12.08
N PHE A 207 15.89 4.63 -11.35
CA PHE A 207 15.32 5.19 -10.14
C PHE A 207 16.39 5.35 -9.05
N GLU A 208 17.21 4.34 -8.79
CA GLU A 208 18.28 4.41 -7.80
C GLU A 208 19.30 5.50 -8.12
N TYR A 209 19.65 5.66 -9.40
CA TYR A 209 20.49 6.76 -9.87
C TYR A 209 19.86 8.13 -9.56
N ARG A 210 18.58 8.33 -9.91
CA ARG A 210 17.86 9.58 -9.60
C ARG A 210 17.66 9.81 -8.10
N LEU A 211 17.55 8.73 -7.33
CA LEU A 211 17.36 8.80 -5.87
C LEU A 211 18.53 9.50 -5.17
N SER A 212 19.73 9.45 -5.74
CA SER A 212 20.92 10.14 -5.21
C SER A 212 20.82 11.65 -5.37
N ASP A 213 20.23 12.15 -6.45
CA ASP A 213 20.22 13.55 -6.84
C ASP A 213 18.89 14.26 -6.61
N GLU A 214 17.79 13.49 -6.36
CA GLU A 214 16.46 14.09 -6.15
C GLU A 214 16.37 14.76 -4.77
N PRO A 215 16.25 16.09 -4.68
CA PRO A 215 16.30 16.81 -3.40
C PRO A 215 15.19 16.40 -2.42
N ASN A 216 13.98 16.13 -2.93
CA ASN A 216 12.84 15.73 -2.09
C ASN A 216 13.06 14.37 -1.44
N LEU A 217 13.61 13.40 -2.18
CA LEU A 217 13.90 12.07 -1.67
C LEU A 217 15.07 12.12 -0.67
N ASN A 218 16.09 12.92 -0.94
CA ASN A 218 17.19 13.17 -0.02
C ASN A 218 16.71 13.88 1.27
N TYR A 219 15.77 14.81 1.15
CA TYR A 219 15.12 15.42 2.31
C TYR A 219 14.41 14.38 3.19
N LEU A 220 13.61 13.49 2.60
CA LEU A 220 12.93 12.41 3.33
C LEU A 220 13.94 11.47 4.03
N LYS A 221 15.02 11.08 3.36
CA LYS A 221 16.10 10.28 3.95
C LYS A 221 16.74 10.99 5.16
N LYS A 222 17.04 12.29 5.05
CA LYS A 222 17.61 13.09 6.15
C LYS A 222 16.66 13.16 7.35
N ILE A 223 15.35 13.37 7.11
CA ILE A 223 14.34 13.36 8.18
C ILE A 223 14.29 11.99 8.86
N ARG A 224 14.25 10.93 8.07
CA ARG A 224 14.21 9.55 8.61
C ARG A 224 15.45 9.26 9.45
N ASN A 225 16.65 9.53 8.96
CA ASN A 225 17.88 9.33 9.69
C ASN A 225 17.90 10.10 11.01
N ARG A 226 17.43 11.35 11.03
CA ARG A 226 17.32 12.13 12.25
C ARG A 226 16.33 11.52 13.24
N TYR A 227 15.20 11.00 12.78
CA TYR A 227 14.24 10.31 13.62
C TYR A 227 14.90 9.07 14.25
N ASP A 228 15.57 8.23 13.46
CA ASP A 228 16.22 7.01 13.94
C ASP A 228 17.31 7.28 14.97
N LEU A 229 18.09 8.34 14.80
CA LEU A 229 19.11 8.79 15.78
C LEU A 229 18.50 9.29 17.11
N ASN A 230 17.25 9.68 17.14
CA ASN A 230 16.62 10.29 18.31
C ASN A 230 15.48 9.47 18.92
N LYS A 231 14.96 8.42 18.24
CA LYS A 231 13.81 7.64 18.71
C LYS A 231 14.01 6.96 20.07
N ASP A 232 15.25 6.60 20.38
CA ASP A 232 15.58 5.93 21.66
C ASP A 232 15.88 6.91 22.80
N LYS A 233 15.89 8.23 22.52
CA LYS A 233 16.08 9.27 23.54
C LYS A 233 14.80 9.45 24.35
N LYS A 234 14.63 8.67 25.39
CA LYS A 234 13.44 8.71 26.26
C LYS A 234 13.46 9.84 27.28
N LEU A 235 14.62 10.43 27.54
CA LEU A 235 14.80 11.47 28.54
C LEU A 235 15.07 12.82 27.87
N LEU A 236 14.42 13.85 28.38
CA LEU A 236 14.65 15.25 28.00
C LEU A 236 15.28 15.96 29.21
N SER A 237 16.33 16.76 28.95
CA SER A 237 16.88 17.63 29.97
C SER A 237 15.83 18.66 30.42
N LEU A 238 15.68 18.84 31.73
CA LEU A 238 14.87 19.90 32.34
C LEU A 238 15.68 21.19 32.52
N ASN A 239 16.99 21.16 32.26
CA ASN A 239 17.82 22.35 32.28
C ASN A 239 17.45 23.29 31.12
N ILE A 240 17.16 24.55 31.43
CA ILE A 240 16.70 25.54 30.46
C ILE A 240 17.73 25.87 29.39
N GLU A 241 19.02 25.88 29.75
CA GLU A 241 20.10 26.17 28.81
C GLU A 241 20.30 25.02 27.83
N ASP A 242 20.26 23.76 28.28
CA ASP A 242 20.29 22.60 27.40
C ASP A 242 19.11 22.61 26.41
N ARG A 243 17.93 23.01 26.90
CA ARG A 243 16.72 23.10 26.08
C ARG A 243 16.85 24.18 25.00
N LYS A 244 17.43 25.33 25.32
CA LYS A 244 17.71 26.40 24.37
C LYS A 244 18.70 25.93 23.30
N ILE A 245 19.81 25.31 23.70
CA ILE A 245 20.80 24.75 22.78
C ILE A 245 20.15 23.74 21.83
N GLN A 246 19.39 22.79 22.34
CA GLN A 246 18.70 21.80 21.52
C GLN A 246 17.70 22.42 20.54
N LYS A 247 17.00 23.48 20.97
CA LYS A 247 16.08 24.23 20.11
C LYS A 247 16.81 24.89 18.94
N GLU A 248 17.92 25.55 19.20
CA GLU A 248 18.73 26.20 18.17
C GLU A 248 19.37 25.18 17.20
N LEU A 249 19.88 24.07 17.72
CA LEU A 249 20.40 22.95 16.91
C LEU A 249 19.31 22.36 16.01
N ARG A 250 18.09 22.22 16.53
CA ARG A 250 16.94 21.77 15.73
C ARG A 250 16.60 22.77 14.63
N LYS A 251 16.56 24.05 14.96
CA LYS A 251 16.25 25.13 14.03
C LYS A 251 17.28 25.25 12.89
N SER A 252 18.57 25.23 13.24
CA SER A 252 19.65 25.28 12.24
C SER A 252 19.63 24.05 11.33
N TRP A 253 19.35 22.86 11.89
CA TRP A 253 19.20 21.65 11.08
C TRP A 253 17.99 21.73 10.13
N LEU A 254 16.83 22.21 10.60
CA LEU A 254 15.64 22.39 9.75
C LEU A 254 15.92 23.38 8.62
N LEU A 255 16.61 24.48 8.89
CA LEU A 255 17.00 25.45 7.87
C LEU A 255 17.95 24.83 6.83
N ALA A 256 18.98 24.11 7.28
CA ALA A 256 19.93 23.45 6.39
C ALA A 256 19.28 22.41 5.49
N VAL A 257 18.27 21.65 6.01
CA VAL A 257 17.58 20.62 5.24
C VAL A 257 16.53 21.23 4.32
N SER A 258 15.80 22.28 4.75
CA SER A 258 14.82 22.97 3.90
C SER A 258 15.47 23.78 2.80
N TYR A 259 16.70 24.31 3.00
CA TYR A 259 17.42 25.04 1.96
C TYR A 259 17.73 24.14 0.75
N THR A 260 18.02 22.86 0.98
CA THR A 260 18.20 21.88 -0.12
C THR A 260 16.91 21.62 -0.90
N HIS A 261 15.76 21.96 -0.34
CA HIS A 261 14.45 21.78 -0.96
C HIS A 261 13.96 23.05 -1.70
N LEU A 262 14.34 24.23 -1.23
CA LEU A 262 13.92 25.51 -1.79
C LEU A 262 14.77 25.99 -2.98
N THR A 263 15.91 25.36 -3.25
CA THR A 263 16.81 25.70 -4.36
C THR A 263 16.51 24.95 -5.65
N LEU A 264 15.34 24.36 -5.80
CA LEU A 264 14.92 23.80 -7.09
C LEU A 264 14.75 24.95 -8.09
N PRO A 265 15.41 24.90 -9.26
CA PRO A 265 15.13 25.86 -10.32
C PRO A 265 13.66 25.74 -10.72
N THR A 266 12.96 26.87 -10.64
CA THR A 266 11.57 27.03 -11.11
C THR A 266 11.44 26.95 -12.64
N ASN A 267 12.49 26.55 -13.34
CA ASN A 267 12.48 26.36 -14.77
C ASN A 267 12.14 24.92 -15.13
N ARG A 268 10.87 24.58 -15.03
CA ARG A 268 10.26 23.62 -15.97
C ARG A 268 9.61 24.46 -17.07
N GLU A 269 10.39 24.87 -18.02
CA GLU A 269 9.85 25.12 -19.36
C GLU A 269 9.47 23.75 -19.94
N VAL A 270 8.26 23.70 -20.46
CA VAL A 270 7.48 22.62 -21.03
C VAL A 270 8.20 21.90 -22.16
#